data_8f11d2afb0c6f5cb2b93e02eab577b72
#
_entry.id   8f11d2afb0c6f5cb2b93e02eab577b72
#
_cell.length_a   1.000
_cell.length_b   1.000
_cell.length_c   1.000
_cell.angle_alpha   90.00
_cell.angle_beta   90.00
_cell.angle_gamma   90.00
#
_symmetry.space_group_name_H-M   'P 1'
#
loop_
_entity.id
_entity.type
_entity.pdbx_description
1 polymer ?
#
loop_
_entity_poly.entity_id
_entity_poly.type
_entity_poly.pdbx_seq_one_letter_code
_entity_poly.pdbx_strand_id
1 'polypeptide(L)'
;TPGHVDFTIEVERSLRVLDGAVVVFCGTSGVEPQSETVWRQANRYEVPRIVFVNKMDRAGANFERVVDQIKDRLQANVVPIQYNIGAEDDFKGVVDLINMRAIYWNEEDQGLTFDSKDIPEELMEKCTKLREEMVEAAAEATEELMDAYLESGELSAEQIKEGLRVRSLANEIILALCGSAFKNKGVQAVLDAVIDYLPAPDEVKAIEGVIPNNNSDEEETPDTRSSSDDEPFSALAFKIATDPFVGTLTFIRVYSGVLSVGDGVMNTTRSKKERVGRMVQMHSNNREEIKEVRAGDIAACIGLKDITTGDTLSDTNKPIVLERMDFPE
;
A
#
# COMPACT_ATOMS: atom_id res chain seq x y z
N THR A 1 1.42 4.15 9.84
CA THR A 1 0.75 5.42 10.17
C THR A 1 -0.41 5.14 11.10
N PRO A 2 -0.52 5.84 12.23
CA PRO A 2 -1.62 5.62 13.19
C PRO A 2 -2.97 6.04 12.61
N GLY A 3 -4.02 5.28 12.92
CA GLY A 3 -5.40 5.61 12.51
C GLY A 3 -6.12 6.59 13.45
N HIS A 4 -5.45 7.10 14.48
CA HIS A 4 -6.06 8.00 15.45
C HIS A 4 -6.38 9.38 14.85
N VAL A 5 -7.46 10.01 15.31
CA VAL A 5 -7.97 11.29 14.81
C VAL A 5 -6.91 12.41 14.82
N ASP A 6 -6.04 12.42 15.82
CA ASP A 6 -4.96 13.41 15.94
C ASP A 6 -3.92 13.31 14.81
N PHE A 7 -3.88 12.20 14.07
CA PHE A 7 -2.95 11.93 12.98
C PHE A 7 -3.61 11.95 11.59
N THR A 8 -4.83 12.46 11.46
CA THR A 8 -5.60 12.46 10.20
C THR A 8 -4.82 13.10 9.05
N ILE A 9 -4.17 14.22 9.30
CA ILE A 9 -3.36 14.93 8.29
C ILE A 9 -2.14 14.11 7.86
N GLU A 10 -1.47 13.44 8.80
CA GLU A 10 -0.32 12.57 8.48
C GLU A 10 -0.74 11.35 7.65
N VAL A 11 -1.88 10.76 7.96
CA VAL A 11 -2.47 9.66 7.20
C VAL A 11 -2.77 10.12 5.77
N GLU A 12 -3.41 11.28 5.61
CA GLU A 12 -3.76 11.83 4.30
C GLU A 12 -2.52 12.12 3.46
N ARG A 13 -1.49 12.73 4.05
CA ARG A 13 -0.19 12.96 3.38
C ARG A 13 0.44 11.64 2.90
N SER A 14 0.41 10.62 3.74
CA SER A 14 0.94 9.30 3.39
C SER A 14 0.15 8.66 2.25
N LEU A 15 -1.18 8.67 2.32
CA LEU A 15 -2.04 8.10 1.28
C LEU A 15 -1.87 8.77 -0.08
N ARG A 16 -1.57 10.08 -0.09
CA ARG A 16 -1.34 10.85 -1.32
C ARG A 16 -0.17 10.32 -2.15
N VAL A 17 0.86 9.78 -1.50
CA VAL A 17 2.10 9.31 -2.13
C VAL A 17 2.21 7.79 -2.23
N LEU A 18 1.26 7.04 -1.69
CA LEU A 18 1.25 5.58 -1.75
C LEU A 18 0.61 5.07 -3.04
N ASP A 19 1.19 4.02 -3.61
CA ASP A 19 0.63 3.28 -4.74
C ASP A 19 -0.26 2.13 -4.27
N GLY A 20 0.02 1.58 -3.09
CA GLY A 20 -0.75 0.54 -2.45
C GLY A 20 -0.63 0.59 -0.93
N ALA A 21 -1.52 -0.06 -0.23
CA ALA A 21 -1.54 -0.07 1.23
C ALA A 21 -1.91 -1.44 1.81
N VAL A 22 -1.34 -1.74 2.98
CA VAL A 22 -1.80 -2.81 3.85
C VAL A 22 -2.59 -2.17 4.99
N VAL A 23 -3.88 -2.46 5.07
CA VAL A 23 -4.74 -1.97 6.15
C VAL A 23 -4.85 -3.03 7.22
N VAL A 24 -4.40 -2.71 8.42
CA VAL A 24 -4.37 -3.65 9.55
C VAL A 24 -5.57 -3.40 10.44
N PHE A 25 -6.43 -4.42 10.57
CA PHE A 25 -7.53 -4.44 11.53
C PHE A 25 -7.20 -5.32 12.72
N CYS A 26 -7.77 -4.99 13.87
CA CYS A 26 -7.68 -5.84 15.04
C CYS A 26 -8.74 -6.95 14.97
N GLY A 27 -8.34 -8.20 15.17
CA GLY A 27 -9.25 -9.36 15.17
C GLY A 27 -10.30 -9.31 16.28
N THR A 28 -10.05 -8.57 17.34
CA THR A 28 -10.98 -8.39 18.47
C THR A 28 -11.88 -7.17 18.33
N SER A 29 -11.30 -6.00 18.04
CA SER A 29 -12.04 -4.73 17.94
C SER A 29 -12.77 -4.59 16.59
N GLY A 30 -12.21 -5.15 15.54
CA GLY A 30 -12.77 -5.05 14.18
C GLY A 30 -12.72 -3.63 13.62
N VAL A 31 -13.78 -3.22 12.95
CA VAL A 31 -13.90 -1.88 12.36
C VAL A 31 -14.26 -0.87 13.44
N GLU A 32 -13.41 0.13 13.61
CA GLU A 32 -13.56 1.23 14.56
C GLU A 32 -13.80 2.56 13.80
N PRO A 33 -14.28 3.63 14.43
CA PRO A 33 -14.49 4.92 13.78
C PRO A 33 -13.25 5.46 13.05
N GLN A 34 -12.08 5.25 13.61
CA GLN A 34 -10.81 5.63 13.00
C GLN A 34 -10.55 4.85 11.71
N SER A 35 -10.92 3.56 11.68
CA SER A 35 -10.81 2.72 10.48
C SER A 35 -11.66 3.28 9.33
N GLU A 36 -12.88 3.75 9.65
CA GLU A 36 -13.78 4.34 8.65
C GLU A 36 -13.20 5.61 8.03
N THR A 37 -12.57 6.47 8.87
CA THR A 37 -11.95 7.71 8.38
C THR A 37 -10.79 7.42 7.44
N VAL A 38 -9.86 6.55 7.84
CA VAL A 38 -8.72 6.15 7.01
C VAL A 38 -9.18 5.47 5.72
N TRP A 39 -10.21 4.63 5.80
CA TRP A 39 -10.77 3.95 4.64
C TRP A 39 -11.36 4.91 3.60
N ARG A 40 -12.11 5.92 4.04
CA ARG A 40 -12.64 6.96 3.15
C ARG A 40 -11.53 7.77 2.48
N GLN A 41 -10.46 8.08 3.22
CA GLN A 41 -9.29 8.73 2.65
C GLN A 41 -8.61 7.86 1.59
N ALA A 42 -8.44 6.57 1.86
CA ALA A 42 -7.88 5.64 0.89
C ALA A 42 -8.76 5.50 -0.37
N ASN A 43 -10.08 5.55 -0.23
CA ASN A 43 -11.00 5.59 -1.37
C ASN A 43 -10.84 6.87 -2.18
N ARG A 44 -10.70 8.03 -1.52
CA ARG A 44 -10.51 9.32 -2.19
C ARG A 44 -9.27 9.34 -3.09
N TYR A 45 -8.20 8.71 -2.66
CA TYR A 45 -6.95 8.62 -3.42
C TYR A 45 -6.85 7.36 -4.29
N GLU A 46 -7.93 6.58 -4.38
CA GLU A 46 -8.00 5.36 -5.18
C GLU A 46 -6.83 4.38 -4.92
N VAL A 47 -6.39 4.28 -3.67
CA VAL A 47 -5.26 3.44 -3.28
C VAL A 47 -5.68 1.97 -3.24
N PRO A 48 -5.13 1.09 -4.09
CA PRO A 48 -5.30 -0.35 -3.97
C PRO A 48 -4.79 -0.83 -2.61
N ARG A 49 -5.53 -1.75 -2.00
CA ARG A 49 -5.19 -2.21 -0.64
C ARG A 49 -5.50 -3.67 -0.42
N ILE A 50 -4.75 -4.26 0.51
CA ILE A 50 -5.06 -5.56 1.09
C ILE A 50 -5.33 -5.37 2.58
N VAL A 51 -6.11 -6.25 3.15
CA VAL A 51 -6.49 -6.23 4.57
C VAL A 51 -5.74 -7.34 5.30
N PHE A 52 -5.15 -7.01 6.42
CA PHE A 52 -4.58 -7.95 7.37
C PHE A 52 -5.32 -7.87 8.70
N VAL A 53 -6.04 -8.91 9.06
CA VAL A 53 -6.70 -9.02 10.38
C VAL A 53 -5.70 -9.60 11.36
N ASN A 54 -5.14 -8.74 12.20
CA ASN A 54 -4.07 -9.02 13.14
C ASN A 54 -4.63 -9.39 14.53
N LYS A 55 -3.76 -9.86 15.38
CA LYS A 55 -4.07 -10.23 16.78
C LYS A 55 -5.08 -11.37 16.88
N MET A 56 -5.01 -12.34 15.97
CA MET A 56 -5.86 -13.52 16.01
C MET A 56 -5.61 -14.42 17.21
N ASP A 57 -4.51 -14.22 17.93
CA ASP A 57 -4.14 -14.89 19.18
C ASP A 57 -4.80 -14.30 20.42
N ARG A 58 -5.51 -13.18 20.31
CA ARG A 58 -6.17 -12.54 21.46
C ARG A 58 -7.57 -13.05 21.70
N ALA A 59 -7.98 -13.05 22.98
CA ALA A 59 -9.34 -13.39 23.38
C ALA A 59 -10.39 -12.53 22.67
N GLY A 60 -11.40 -13.15 22.10
CA GLY A 60 -12.44 -12.50 21.31
C GLY A 60 -12.09 -12.28 19.83
N ALA A 61 -10.93 -12.74 19.36
CA ALA A 61 -10.55 -12.64 17.96
C ALA A 61 -11.46 -13.49 17.04
N ASN A 62 -11.95 -12.87 15.96
CA ASN A 62 -12.81 -13.53 15.00
C ASN A 62 -12.62 -12.91 13.61
N PHE A 63 -11.95 -13.63 12.73
CA PHE A 63 -11.66 -13.18 11.36
C PHE A 63 -12.92 -12.95 10.53
N GLU A 64 -13.83 -13.89 10.55
CA GLU A 64 -15.07 -13.83 9.77
C GLU A 64 -15.94 -12.62 10.16
N ARG A 65 -16.08 -12.37 11.46
CA ARG A 65 -16.79 -11.21 11.96
C ARG A 65 -16.17 -9.89 11.48
N VAL A 66 -14.83 -9.78 11.51
CA VAL A 66 -14.15 -8.56 11.06
C VAL A 66 -14.31 -8.37 9.54
N VAL A 67 -14.22 -9.43 8.75
CA VAL A 67 -14.48 -9.39 7.31
C VAL A 67 -15.91 -8.91 7.02
N ASP A 68 -16.90 -9.44 7.74
CA ASP A 68 -18.30 -9.01 7.59
C ASP A 68 -18.49 -7.54 7.98
N GLN A 69 -17.84 -7.07 9.03
CA GLN A 69 -17.88 -5.66 9.41
C GLN A 69 -17.27 -4.75 8.34
N ILE A 70 -16.19 -5.16 7.69
CA ILE A 70 -15.58 -4.40 6.59
C ILE A 70 -16.56 -4.32 5.40
N LYS A 71 -17.21 -5.42 5.05
CA LYS A 71 -18.23 -5.46 4.00
C LYS A 71 -19.39 -4.51 4.32
N ASP A 72 -19.92 -4.60 5.54
CA ASP A 72 -21.14 -3.87 5.92
C ASP A 72 -20.88 -2.39 6.22
N ARG A 73 -19.87 -2.08 7.01
CA ARG A 73 -19.60 -0.70 7.44
C ARG A 73 -18.80 0.12 6.45
N LEU A 74 -17.86 -0.52 5.74
CA LEU A 74 -16.99 0.15 4.78
C LEU A 74 -17.48 -0.03 3.34
N GLN A 75 -18.55 -0.79 3.12
CA GLN A 75 -19.12 -1.07 1.80
C GLN A 75 -18.09 -1.61 0.81
N ALA A 76 -17.17 -2.43 1.31
CA ALA A 76 -16.07 -2.98 0.54
C ALA A 76 -16.38 -4.39 0.04
N ASN A 77 -15.96 -4.68 -1.18
CA ASN A 77 -16.02 -6.02 -1.76
C ASN A 77 -14.80 -6.83 -1.30
N VAL A 78 -14.88 -7.39 -0.10
CA VAL A 78 -13.78 -8.14 0.53
C VAL A 78 -13.82 -9.60 0.08
N VAL A 79 -12.67 -10.08 -0.38
CA VAL A 79 -12.45 -11.48 -0.77
C VAL A 79 -11.37 -12.09 0.12
N PRO A 80 -11.70 -12.93 1.08
CA PRO A 80 -10.72 -13.67 1.85
C PRO A 80 -9.90 -14.62 0.95
N ILE A 81 -8.58 -14.58 1.11
CA ILE A 81 -7.66 -15.53 0.46
C ILE A 81 -7.04 -16.51 1.46
N GLN A 82 -7.36 -16.32 2.72
CA GLN A 82 -6.99 -17.19 3.83
C GLN A 82 -8.18 -17.39 4.77
N TYR A 83 -8.07 -18.42 5.60
CA TYR A 83 -8.95 -18.63 6.74
C TYR A 83 -8.12 -19.08 7.95
N ASN A 84 -8.52 -18.67 9.15
CA ASN A 84 -7.75 -18.96 10.37
C ASN A 84 -7.92 -20.42 10.81
N ILE A 85 -6.83 -21.04 11.27
CA ILE A 85 -6.84 -22.34 11.94
C ILE A 85 -6.81 -22.08 13.45
N GLY A 86 -7.97 -22.19 14.07
CA GLY A 86 -8.16 -21.79 15.45
C GLY A 86 -8.20 -20.27 15.61
N ALA A 87 -8.48 -19.85 16.82
CA ALA A 87 -8.48 -18.44 17.23
C ALA A 87 -8.09 -18.34 18.70
N GLU A 88 -7.75 -17.16 19.17
CA GLU A 88 -7.34 -16.92 20.56
C GLU A 88 -6.08 -17.73 20.89
N ASP A 89 -6.05 -18.39 22.06
CA ASP A 89 -4.92 -19.24 22.47
C ASP A 89 -4.69 -20.44 21.55
N ASP A 90 -5.73 -20.86 20.82
CA ASP A 90 -5.68 -21.96 19.85
C ASP A 90 -5.32 -21.52 18.42
N PHE A 91 -4.98 -20.28 18.21
CA PHE A 91 -4.55 -19.81 16.90
C PHE A 91 -3.22 -20.45 16.49
N LYS A 92 -3.26 -21.33 15.50
CA LYS A 92 -2.11 -22.16 15.10
C LYS A 92 -1.50 -21.77 13.77
N GLY A 93 -2.31 -21.27 12.85
CA GLY A 93 -1.89 -20.95 11.51
C GLY A 93 -3.06 -20.50 10.64
N VAL A 94 -2.89 -20.60 9.33
CA VAL A 94 -3.92 -20.24 8.36
C VAL A 94 -4.07 -21.29 7.28
N VAL A 95 -5.26 -21.36 6.69
CA VAL A 95 -5.48 -22.07 5.43
C VAL A 95 -5.20 -21.10 4.29
N ASP A 96 -4.29 -21.48 3.41
CA ASP A 96 -4.10 -20.83 2.11
C ASP A 96 -5.18 -21.34 1.15
N LEU A 97 -6.17 -20.49 0.84
CA LEU A 97 -7.30 -20.88 -0.01
C LEU A 97 -6.91 -21.02 -1.49
N ILE A 98 -5.81 -20.43 -1.92
CA ILE A 98 -5.34 -20.55 -3.30
C ILE A 98 -4.82 -21.97 -3.58
N ASN A 99 -3.99 -22.49 -2.70
CA ASN A 99 -3.41 -23.81 -2.83
C ASN A 99 -4.15 -24.89 -2.03
N MET A 100 -5.15 -24.52 -1.23
CA MET A 100 -5.89 -25.42 -0.33
C MET A 100 -4.96 -26.22 0.58
N ARG A 101 -4.09 -25.52 1.28
CA ARG A 101 -3.15 -26.09 2.24
C ARG A 101 -3.22 -25.36 3.58
N ALA A 102 -3.02 -26.09 4.66
CA ALA A 102 -2.84 -25.52 5.99
C ALA A 102 -1.37 -25.15 6.21
N ILE A 103 -1.14 -23.89 6.60
CA ILE A 103 0.19 -23.34 6.81
C ILE A 103 0.39 -23.05 8.30
N TYR A 104 1.44 -23.67 8.87
CA TYR A 104 1.83 -23.51 10.27
C TYR A 104 3.24 -22.97 10.34
N TRP A 105 3.42 -21.73 10.82
CA TRP A 105 4.75 -21.13 10.96
C TRP A 105 5.47 -21.66 12.19
N ASN A 106 6.78 -21.86 12.06
CA ASN A 106 7.62 -22.35 13.12
C ASN A 106 7.90 -21.21 14.12
N GLU A 107 7.55 -21.43 15.38
CA GLU A 107 7.78 -20.43 16.45
C GLU A 107 9.26 -20.31 16.82
N GLU A 108 10.04 -21.38 16.72
CA GLU A 108 11.46 -21.44 17.12
C GLU A 108 12.34 -20.50 16.26
N ASP A 109 12.00 -20.33 14.99
CA ASP A 109 12.72 -19.47 14.05
C ASP A 109 11.99 -18.15 13.73
N GLN A 110 11.05 -17.76 14.58
CA GLN A 110 10.25 -16.54 14.42
C GLN A 110 9.43 -16.50 13.11
N GLY A 111 8.98 -17.65 12.65
CA GLY A 111 8.15 -17.77 11.47
C GLY A 111 8.92 -17.72 10.14
N LEU A 112 10.23 -17.88 10.14
CA LEU A 112 11.04 -17.94 8.93
C LEU A 112 10.74 -19.18 8.10
N THR A 113 10.45 -20.30 8.76
CA THR A 113 10.02 -21.54 8.11
C THR A 113 8.57 -21.86 8.47
N PHE A 114 7.95 -22.68 7.65
CA PHE A 114 6.59 -23.15 7.86
C PHE A 114 6.40 -24.58 7.39
N ASP A 115 5.43 -25.26 7.99
CA ASP A 115 4.93 -26.55 7.54
C ASP A 115 3.66 -26.37 6.70
N SER A 116 3.59 -27.06 5.57
CA SER A 116 2.40 -27.15 4.73
C SER A 116 1.77 -28.55 4.91
N LYS A 117 0.53 -28.57 5.37
CA LYS A 117 -0.21 -29.79 5.69
C LYS A 117 -1.60 -29.80 5.04
N ASP A 118 -2.27 -30.94 5.11
CA ASP A 118 -3.66 -31.03 4.73
C ASP A 118 -4.54 -30.15 5.65
N ILE A 119 -5.59 -29.60 5.08
CA ILE A 119 -6.55 -28.81 5.83
C ILE A 119 -7.24 -29.68 6.87
N PRO A 120 -7.38 -29.24 8.14
CA PRO A 120 -8.18 -29.92 9.14
C PRO A 120 -9.59 -30.21 8.62
N GLU A 121 -10.07 -31.42 8.85
CA GLU A 121 -11.36 -31.90 8.31
C GLU A 121 -12.54 -30.98 8.70
N GLU A 122 -12.53 -30.47 9.92
CA GLU A 122 -13.55 -29.56 10.46
C GLU A 122 -13.60 -28.20 9.74
N LEU A 123 -12.54 -27.80 9.06
CA LEU A 123 -12.46 -26.54 8.30
C LEU A 123 -12.73 -26.72 6.81
N MET A 124 -12.78 -27.95 6.32
CA MET A 124 -12.82 -28.22 4.88
C MET A 124 -14.07 -27.65 4.21
N GLU A 125 -15.24 -27.79 4.81
CA GLU A 125 -16.49 -27.25 4.25
C GLU A 125 -16.44 -25.72 4.13
N LYS A 126 -16.01 -25.04 5.18
CA LYS A 126 -15.88 -23.58 5.19
C LYS A 126 -14.84 -23.08 4.19
N CYS A 127 -13.68 -23.73 4.16
CA CYS A 127 -12.61 -23.36 3.23
C CYS A 127 -12.98 -23.62 1.77
N THR A 128 -13.70 -24.69 1.48
CA THR A 128 -14.20 -24.98 0.13
C THR A 128 -15.16 -23.89 -0.34
N LYS A 129 -16.09 -23.47 0.52
CA LYS A 129 -17.03 -22.38 0.20
C LYS A 129 -16.30 -21.06 -0.05
N LEU A 130 -15.36 -20.69 0.81
CA LEU A 130 -14.58 -19.46 0.64
C LEU A 130 -13.70 -19.50 -0.61
N ARG A 131 -13.15 -20.67 -0.94
CA ARG A 131 -12.40 -20.86 -2.18
C ARG A 131 -13.28 -20.65 -3.40
N GLU A 132 -14.48 -21.20 -3.44
CA GLU A 132 -15.42 -21.01 -4.54
C GLU A 132 -15.71 -19.52 -4.77
N GLU A 133 -15.99 -18.76 -3.71
CA GLU A 133 -16.20 -17.32 -3.78
C GLU A 133 -14.96 -16.59 -4.31
N MET A 134 -13.78 -16.99 -3.88
CA MET A 134 -12.51 -16.41 -4.34
C MET A 134 -12.24 -16.73 -5.82
N VAL A 135 -12.47 -17.96 -6.26
CA VAL A 135 -12.29 -18.38 -7.65
C VAL A 135 -13.26 -17.65 -8.58
N GLU A 136 -14.52 -17.50 -8.18
CA GLU A 136 -15.49 -16.67 -8.92
C GLU A 136 -15.03 -15.23 -9.03
N ALA A 137 -14.56 -14.63 -7.94
CA ALA A 137 -14.02 -13.27 -7.95
C ALA A 137 -12.83 -13.12 -8.91
N ALA A 138 -11.93 -14.10 -8.97
CA ALA A 138 -10.81 -14.11 -9.90
C ALA A 138 -11.28 -14.27 -11.36
N ALA A 139 -12.26 -15.13 -11.60
CA ALA A 139 -12.81 -15.39 -12.94
C ALA A 139 -13.46 -14.14 -13.57
N GLU A 140 -14.05 -13.28 -12.76
CA GLU A 140 -14.68 -12.04 -13.22
C GLU A 140 -13.69 -10.99 -13.75
N ALA A 141 -12.39 -11.20 -13.60
CA ALA A 141 -11.37 -10.25 -14.01
C ALA A 141 -11.26 -10.08 -15.54
N THR A 142 -11.38 -11.18 -16.29
CA THR A 142 -11.27 -11.20 -17.75
C THR A 142 -12.22 -12.22 -18.37
N GLU A 143 -12.55 -12.04 -19.65
CA GLU A 143 -13.34 -13.02 -20.41
C GLU A 143 -12.62 -14.38 -20.49
N GLU A 144 -11.30 -14.38 -20.69
CA GLU A 144 -10.50 -15.61 -20.76
C GLU A 144 -10.56 -16.44 -19.47
N LEU A 145 -10.46 -15.77 -18.31
CA LEU A 145 -10.56 -16.45 -17.02
C LEU A 145 -11.99 -16.95 -16.75
N MET A 146 -12.99 -16.18 -17.15
CA MET A 146 -14.40 -16.60 -17.01
C MET A 146 -14.69 -17.82 -17.88
N ASP A 147 -14.22 -17.84 -19.13
CA ASP A 147 -14.37 -18.98 -20.03
C ASP A 147 -13.69 -20.24 -19.47
N ALA A 148 -12.46 -20.11 -18.97
CA ALA A 148 -11.75 -21.21 -18.33
C ALA A 148 -12.49 -21.75 -17.10
N TYR A 149 -13.06 -20.87 -16.29
CA TYR A 149 -13.86 -21.25 -15.12
C TYR A 149 -15.17 -21.95 -15.51
N LEU A 150 -15.89 -21.44 -16.51
CA LEU A 150 -17.14 -22.02 -16.98
C LEU A 150 -16.94 -23.39 -17.64
N GLU A 151 -15.80 -23.60 -18.30
CA GLU A 151 -15.48 -24.85 -18.96
C GLU A 151 -15.14 -25.98 -17.96
N SER A 152 -14.34 -25.68 -16.93
CA SER A 152 -13.80 -26.67 -16.00
C SER A 152 -14.41 -26.63 -14.59
N GLY A 153 -15.09 -25.52 -14.23
CA GLY A 153 -15.56 -25.26 -12.86
C GLY A 153 -14.46 -24.90 -11.86
N GLU A 154 -13.22 -24.72 -12.35
CA GLU A 154 -12.06 -24.44 -11.50
C GLU A 154 -11.05 -23.57 -12.26
N LEU A 155 -10.15 -22.91 -11.52
CA LEU A 155 -8.99 -22.19 -12.04
C LEU A 155 -7.71 -22.70 -11.39
N SER A 156 -6.59 -22.64 -12.11
CA SER A 156 -5.28 -22.93 -11.53
C SER A 156 -4.88 -21.85 -10.50
N ALA A 157 -3.93 -22.16 -9.63
CA ALA A 157 -3.40 -21.19 -8.68
C ALA A 157 -2.85 -19.93 -9.37
N GLU A 158 -2.20 -20.09 -10.50
CA GLU A 158 -1.68 -18.96 -11.30
C GLU A 158 -2.80 -18.10 -11.88
N GLN A 159 -3.85 -18.71 -12.41
CA GLN A 159 -5.03 -18.03 -12.93
C GLN A 159 -5.79 -17.27 -11.82
N ILE A 160 -5.92 -17.87 -10.65
CA ILE A 160 -6.52 -17.23 -9.47
C ILE A 160 -5.72 -15.97 -9.10
N LYS A 161 -4.42 -16.11 -8.95
CA LYS A 161 -3.53 -14.96 -8.63
C LYS A 161 -3.62 -13.84 -9.67
N GLU A 162 -3.61 -14.20 -10.94
CA GLU A 162 -3.75 -13.23 -12.03
C GLU A 162 -5.07 -12.46 -11.93
N GLY A 163 -6.18 -13.16 -11.81
CA GLY A 163 -7.51 -12.54 -11.72
C GLY A 163 -7.68 -11.69 -10.47
N LEU A 164 -7.22 -12.15 -9.33
CA LEU A 164 -7.25 -11.38 -8.09
C LEU A 164 -6.39 -10.13 -8.18
N ARG A 165 -5.20 -10.21 -8.79
CA ARG A 165 -4.33 -9.05 -9.02
C ARG A 165 -5.00 -8.00 -9.89
N VAL A 166 -5.52 -8.39 -11.05
CA VAL A 166 -6.21 -7.46 -11.98
C VAL A 166 -7.30 -6.69 -11.26
N ARG A 167 -8.15 -7.37 -10.53
CA ARG A 167 -9.28 -6.73 -9.83
C ARG A 167 -8.85 -5.92 -8.59
N SER A 168 -7.82 -6.38 -7.88
CA SER A 168 -7.25 -5.64 -6.75
C SER A 168 -6.61 -4.32 -7.20
N LEU A 169 -5.83 -4.33 -8.28
CA LEU A 169 -5.23 -3.11 -8.86
C LEU A 169 -6.28 -2.14 -9.38
N ALA A 170 -7.43 -2.64 -9.87
CA ALA A 170 -8.55 -1.82 -10.31
C ALA A 170 -9.46 -1.31 -9.17
N ASN A 171 -9.14 -1.61 -7.91
CA ASN A 171 -9.97 -1.30 -6.73
C ASN A 171 -11.37 -1.93 -6.76
N GLU A 172 -11.56 -3.02 -7.49
CA GLU A 172 -12.84 -3.72 -7.57
C GLU A 172 -13.07 -4.68 -6.40
N ILE A 173 -11.99 -5.26 -5.89
CA ILE A 173 -12.00 -6.17 -4.74
C ILE A 173 -10.88 -5.81 -3.76
N ILE A 174 -11.04 -6.27 -2.54
CA ILE A 174 -10.05 -6.12 -1.46
C ILE A 174 -9.78 -7.48 -0.86
N LEU A 175 -8.53 -7.93 -0.95
CA LEU A 175 -8.13 -9.23 -0.46
C LEU A 175 -7.88 -9.18 1.05
N ALA A 176 -8.33 -10.19 1.77
CA ALA A 176 -8.18 -10.28 3.22
C ALA A 176 -7.34 -11.49 3.64
N LEU A 177 -6.39 -11.22 4.52
CA LEU A 177 -5.52 -12.18 5.19
C LEU A 177 -5.68 -12.04 6.70
N CYS A 178 -5.20 -13.01 7.45
CA CYS A 178 -5.23 -12.97 8.90
C CYS A 178 -3.94 -13.53 9.52
N GLY A 179 -3.72 -13.21 10.77
CA GLY A 179 -2.57 -13.71 11.50
C GLY A 179 -2.36 -13.04 12.85
N SER A 180 -1.18 -13.23 13.40
CA SER A 180 -0.69 -12.57 14.61
C SER A 180 0.76 -12.14 14.38
N ALA A 181 0.96 -10.85 14.17
CA ALA A 181 2.29 -10.30 13.95
C ALA A 181 3.20 -10.48 15.18
N PHE A 182 2.64 -10.34 16.37
CA PHE A 182 3.37 -10.55 17.63
C PHE A 182 3.88 -11.99 17.78
N LYS A 183 3.13 -12.97 17.30
CA LYS A 183 3.50 -14.39 17.30
C LYS A 183 4.26 -14.82 16.04
N ASN A 184 4.60 -13.90 15.15
CA ASN A 184 5.22 -14.18 13.86
C ASN A 184 4.45 -15.20 13.00
N LYS A 185 3.13 -15.16 13.06
CA LYS A 185 2.23 -16.05 12.30
C LYS A 185 1.50 -15.26 11.23
N GLY A 186 1.82 -15.48 9.97
CA GLY A 186 1.15 -14.88 8.81
C GLY A 186 1.83 -13.66 8.23
N VAL A 187 2.91 -13.14 8.80
CA VAL A 187 3.59 -11.94 8.32
C VAL A 187 4.21 -12.15 6.94
N GLN A 188 4.88 -13.28 6.72
CA GLN A 188 5.50 -13.61 5.44
C GLN A 188 4.45 -13.72 4.33
N ALA A 189 3.29 -14.28 4.63
CA ALA A 189 2.17 -14.34 3.69
C ALA A 189 1.65 -12.94 3.30
N VAL A 190 1.65 -11.99 4.22
CA VAL A 190 1.32 -10.59 3.91
C VAL A 190 2.36 -9.96 3.00
N LEU A 191 3.65 -10.21 3.24
CA LEU A 191 4.73 -9.71 2.38
C LEU A 191 4.64 -10.29 0.96
N ASP A 192 4.35 -11.57 0.84
CA ASP A 192 4.09 -12.21 -0.46
C ASP A 192 2.88 -11.60 -1.15
N ALA A 193 1.80 -11.33 -0.41
CA ALA A 193 0.60 -10.70 -0.94
C ALA A 193 0.84 -9.25 -1.42
N VAL A 194 1.73 -8.50 -0.77
CA VAL A 194 2.16 -7.18 -1.25
C VAL A 194 2.76 -7.29 -2.65
N ILE A 195 3.64 -8.27 -2.86
CA ILE A 195 4.28 -8.51 -4.16
C ILE A 195 3.26 -8.98 -5.20
N ASP A 196 2.38 -9.90 -4.82
CA ASP A 196 1.44 -10.55 -5.73
C ASP A 196 0.25 -9.64 -6.13
N TYR A 197 -0.20 -8.74 -5.26
CA TYR A 197 -1.50 -8.06 -5.41
C TYR A 197 -1.48 -6.54 -5.31
N LEU A 198 -0.40 -5.91 -4.88
CA LEU A 198 -0.28 -4.46 -4.87
C LEU A 198 0.56 -3.96 -6.05
N PRO A 199 0.32 -2.73 -6.54
CA PRO A 199 1.00 -2.25 -7.73
C PRO A 199 2.44 -1.82 -7.43
N ALA A 200 3.32 -2.03 -8.40
CA ALA A 200 4.60 -1.36 -8.48
C ALA A 200 4.41 0.10 -8.98
N PRO A 201 5.37 0.99 -8.75
CA PRO A 201 5.25 2.40 -9.17
C PRO A 201 5.00 2.61 -10.66
N ASP A 202 5.46 1.73 -11.52
CA ASP A 202 5.27 1.76 -12.98
C ASP A 202 3.93 1.17 -13.46
N GLU A 203 3.18 0.56 -12.56
CA GLU A 203 1.85 0.00 -12.82
C GLU A 203 0.71 0.96 -12.45
N VAL A 204 1.03 2.12 -11.89
CA VAL A 204 0.03 3.13 -11.55
C VAL A 204 -0.04 4.20 -12.64
N LYS A 205 -1.15 4.96 -12.64
CA LYS A 205 -1.33 6.08 -13.55
C LYS A 205 -0.20 7.10 -13.42
N ALA A 206 0.26 7.65 -14.55
CA ALA A 206 1.23 8.73 -14.57
C ALA A 206 0.77 9.91 -13.70
N ILE A 207 1.70 10.52 -12.97
CA ILE A 207 1.37 11.66 -12.11
C ILE A 207 0.97 12.88 -12.97
N GLU A 208 -0.10 13.52 -12.60
CA GLU A 208 -0.60 14.72 -13.26
C GLU A 208 -0.12 15.99 -12.55
N GLY A 209 0.09 17.02 -13.32
CA GLY A 209 0.48 18.33 -12.83
C GLY A 209 0.25 19.40 -13.88
N VAL A 210 0.81 20.57 -13.66
CA VAL A 210 0.71 21.70 -14.57
C VAL A 210 2.09 22.30 -14.84
N ILE A 211 2.27 22.86 -16.02
CA ILE A 211 3.49 23.59 -16.36
C ILE A 211 3.45 24.92 -15.57
N PRO A 212 4.52 25.28 -14.83
CA PRO A 212 4.56 26.56 -14.11
C PRO A 212 4.36 27.73 -15.05
N ASN A 213 3.43 28.61 -14.71
CA ASN A 213 3.17 29.84 -15.45
C ASN A 213 3.45 31.06 -14.58
N ASN A 214 4.13 32.07 -15.14
CA ASN A 214 4.42 33.32 -14.45
C ASN A 214 3.25 34.32 -14.51
N ASN A 215 2.24 34.05 -15.32
CA ASN A 215 1.07 34.90 -15.49
C ASN A 215 -0.16 34.28 -14.87
N SER A 216 -0.70 34.91 -13.86
CA SER A 216 -1.90 34.46 -13.14
C SER A 216 -3.19 34.47 -14.00
N ASP A 217 -3.16 35.07 -15.17
CA ASP A 217 -4.32 35.27 -16.04
C ASP A 217 -4.36 34.27 -17.24
N GLU A 218 -3.37 33.41 -17.35
CA GLU A 218 -3.36 32.40 -18.39
C GLU A 218 -3.86 31.06 -17.86
N GLU A 219 -4.57 30.28 -18.67
CA GLU A 219 -5.02 28.95 -18.33
C GLU A 219 -3.82 28.03 -18.01
N GLU A 220 -3.97 27.24 -16.95
CA GLU A 220 -2.98 26.23 -16.57
C GLU A 220 -2.84 25.20 -17.69
N THR A 221 -1.60 24.90 -18.10
CA THR A 221 -1.33 23.87 -19.08
C THR A 221 -1.07 22.54 -18.37
N PRO A 222 -1.95 21.54 -18.52
CA PRO A 222 -1.76 20.22 -17.93
C PRO A 222 -0.50 19.54 -18.50
N ASP A 223 0.18 18.78 -17.64
CA ASP A 223 1.31 17.94 -18.02
C ASP A 223 1.33 16.68 -17.16
N THR A 224 2.01 15.66 -17.62
CA THR A 224 2.14 14.38 -16.91
C THR A 224 3.59 13.91 -16.86
N ARG A 225 3.89 13.07 -15.88
CA ARG A 225 5.18 12.35 -15.80
C ARG A 225 4.89 10.89 -15.53
N SER A 226 5.43 10.02 -16.36
CA SER A 226 5.41 8.57 -16.12
C SER A 226 6.49 8.17 -15.11
N SER A 227 6.27 7.05 -14.44
CA SER A 227 7.25 6.46 -13.52
C SER A 227 8.39 5.80 -14.30
N SER A 228 9.33 6.62 -14.74
CA SER A 228 10.50 6.21 -15.50
C SER A 228 11.72 7.03 -15.12
N ASP A 229 12.87 6.39 -15.03
CA ASP A 229 14.15 7.05 -14.75
C ASP A 229 14.58 7.99 -15.90
N ASP A 230 14.10 7.76 -17.13
CA ASP A 230 14.41 8.55 -18.32
C ASP A 230 13.59 9.84 -18.44
N GLU A 231 12.52 9.96 -17.64
CA GLU A 231 11.71 11.17 -17.59
C GLU A 231 12.40 12.30 -16.82
N PRO A 232 12.04 13.57 -17.07
CA PRO A 232 12.51 14.68 -16.25
C PRO A 232 12.12 14.48 -14.78
N PHE A 233 13.05 14.79 -13.87
CA PHE A 233 12.85 14.63 -12.44
C PHE A 233 11.62 15.40 -11.93
N SER A 234 10.82 14.74 -11.14
CA SER A 234 9.74 15.34 -10.35
C SER A 234 9.53 14.58 -9.05
N ALA A 235 9.30 15.30 -7.96
CA ALA A 235 9.03 14.75 -6.65
C ALA A 235 8.11 15.66 -5.84
N LEU A 236 7.39 15.07 -4.90
CA LEU A 236 6.53 15.77 -3.96
C LEU A 236 7.11 15.67 -2.54
N ALA A 237 7.28 16.83 -1.89
CA ALA A 237 7.58 16.89 -0.46
C ALA A 237 6.29 16.64 0.33
N PHE A 238 6.15 15.49 0.95
CA PHE A 238 4.90 15.11 1.61
C PHE A 238 4.97 15.13 3.14
N LYS A 239 6.16 15.17 3.72
CA LYS A 239 6.38 15.24 5.17
C LYS A 239 7.67 15.99 5.50
N ILE A 240 7.63 16.82 6.52
CA ILE A 240 8.82 17.47 7.08
C ILE A 240 8.90 17.10 8.56
N ALA A 241 10.05 16.61 8.98
CA ALA A 241 10.32 16.24 10.36
C ALA A 241 11.61 16.90 10.84
N THR A 242 11.70 17.13 12.14
CA THR A 242 12.93 17.60 12.77
C THR A 242 13.64 16.44 13.46
N ASP A 243 14.89 16.25 13.11
CA ASP A 243 15.77 15.26 13.73
C ASP A 243 16.79 15.98 14.61
N PRO A 244 17.02 15.53 15.85
CA PRO A 244 17.91 16.22 16.79
C PRO A 244 19.39 16.22 16.36
N PHE A 245 19.79 15.32 15.45
CA PHE A 245 21.19 15.16 15.03
C PHE A 245 21.50 15.80 13.68
N VAL A 246 20.56 15.74 12.74
CA VAL A 246 20.79 16.21 11.35
C VAL A 246 19.92 17.42 10.97
N GLY A 247 19.03 17.84 11.85
CA GLY A 247 18.13 19.00 11.60
C GLY A 247 16.89 18.60 10.82
N THR A 248 16.54 19.38 9.82
CA THR A 248 15.30 19.18 9.06
C THR A 248 15.46 18.06 8.05
N LEU A 249 14.53 17.08 8.13
CA LEU A 249 14.34 16.01 7.17
C LEU A 249 13.13 16.31 6.30
N THR A 250 13.32 16.44 5.00
CA THR A 250 12.23 16.58 4.03
C THR A 250 12.02 15.26 3.30
N PHE A 251 10.92 14.61 3.60
CA PHE A 251 10.54 13.35 2.92
C PHE A 251 9.92 13.65 1.57
N ILE A 252 10.50 13.07 0.53
CA ILE A 252 10.04 13.21 -0.85
C ILE A 252 9.62 11.85 -1.42
N ARG A 253 8.56 11.85 -2.23
CA ARG A 253 8.24 10.79 -3.17
C ARG A 253 8.68 11.21 -4.55
N VAL A 254 9.57 10.45 -5.16
CA VAL A 254 10.00 10.65 -6.55
C VAL A 254 9.00 10.01 -7.49
N TYR A 255 8.42 10.79 -8.39
CA TYR A 255 7.46 10.31 -9.39
C TYR A 255 8.09 10.03 -10.74
N SER A 256 9.17 10.72 -11.09
CA SER A 256 9.86 10.55 -12.35
C SER A 256 11.33 10.97 -12.25
N GLY A 257 12.15 10.42 -13.12
CA GLY A 257 13.56 10.75 -13.21
C GLY A 257 14.41 10.21 -12.07
N VAL A 258 15.63 10.68 -12.03
CA VAL A 258 16.65 10.33 -11.02
C VAL A 258 17.16 11.60 -10.36
N LEU A 259 17.25 11.60 -9.04
CA LEU A 259 17.84 12.67 -8.25
C LEU A 259 19.12 12.16 -7.61
N SER A 260 20.23 12.86 -7.83
CA SER A 260 21.53 12.56 -7.23
C SER A 260 21.97 13.64 -6.26
N VAL A 261 22.77 13.24 -5.27
CA VAL A 261 23.41 14.18 -4.35
C VAL A 261 24.23 15.19 -5.14
N GLY A 262 24.07 16.48 -4.86
CA GLY A 262 24.71 17.57 -5.57
C GLY A 262 23.87 18.20 -6.68
N ASP A 263 22.77 17.58 -7.07
CA ASP A 263 21.89 18.10 -8.10
C ASP A 263 21.22 19.41 -7.67
N GLY A 264 21.07 20.33 -8.63
CA GLY A 264 20.22 21.49 -8.52
C GLY A 264 18.81 21.15 -8.99
N VAL A 265 17.82 21.51 -8.23
CA VAL A 265 16.40 21.32 -8.54
C VAL A 265 15.63 22.63 -8.35
N MET A 266 14.46 22.70 -8.98
CA MET A 266 13.54 23.82 -8.80
C MET A 266 12.42 23.42 -7.83
N ASN A 267 12.21 24.21 -6.78
CA ASN A 267 10.96 24.19 -6.06
C ASN A 267 9.95 25.00 -6.89
N THR A 268 9.17 24.33 -7.68
CA THR A 268 8.26 24.94 -8.66
C THR A 268 7.05 25.59 -8.00
N THR A 269 6.66 25.13 -6.82
CA THR A 269 5.57 25.74 -6.04
C THR A 269 5.94 27.14 -5.56
N ARG A 270 7.21 27.37 -5.23
CA ARG A 270 7.72 28.65 -4.69
C ARG A 270 8.63 29.40 -5.66
N SER A 271 8.88 28.84 -6.82
CA SER A 271 9.80 29.42 -7.83
C SER A 271 11.21 29.68 -7.29
N LYS A 272 11.72 28.77 -6.47
CA LYS A 272 13.04 28.87 -5.85
C LYS A 272 13.93 27.69 -6.23
N LYS A 273 15.20 27.98 -6.46
CA LYS A 273 16.21 26.94 -6.71
C LYS A 273 16.69 26.33 -5.38
N GLU A 274 16.82 25.01 -5.36
CA GLU A 274 17.34 24.24 -4.26
C GLU A 274 18.51 23.35 -4.72
N ARG A 275 19.42 23.05 -3.82
CA ARG A 275 20.48 22.09 -4.06
C ARG A 275 20.38 20.95 -3.05
N VAL A 276 20.41 19.73 -3.54
CA VAL A 276 20.33 18.54 -2.70
C VAL A 276 21.73 18.16 -2.22
N GLY A 277 22.04 18.44 -0.95
CA GLY A 277 23.34 18.16 -0.36
C GLY A 277 23.49 16.75 0.20
N ARG A 278 22.47 16.26 0.88
CA ARG A 278 22.45 14.92 1.49
C ARG A 278 21.08 14.28 1.33
N MET A 279 21.06 12.98 1.12
CA MET A 279 19.86 12.17 1.12
C MET A 279 20.07 10.91 1.98
N VAL A 280 19.01 10.51 2.67
CA VAL A 280 19.00 9.28 3.48
C VAL A 280 17.77 8.45 3.18
N GLN A 281 17.93 7.13 3.26
CA GLN A 281 16.84 6.19 3.36
C GLN A 281 16.58 5.90 4.84
N MET A 282 15.32 5.96 5.24
CA MET A 282 14.93 5.75 6.63
C MET A 282 14.45 4.32 6.85
N HIS A 283 15.01 3.67 7.86
CA HIS A 283 14.57 2.38 8.38
C HIS A 283 14.21 2.56 9.86
N SER A 284 12.94 2.83 10.16
CA SER A 284 12.52 3.24 11.50
C SER A 284 13.29 4.50 11.96
N ASN A 285 14.10 4.42 13.02
CA ASN A 285 14.95 5.50 13.50
C ASN A 285 16.36 5.47 12.91
N ASN A 286 16.69 4.48 12.11
CA ASN A 286 17.99 4.37 11.46
C ASN A 286 18.02 5.10 10.13
N ARG A 287 19.14 5.72 9.82
CA ARG A 287 19.39 6.46 8.60
C ARG A 287 20.52 5.80 7.82
N GLU A 288 20.31 5.60 6.55
CA GLU A 288 21.30 5.11 5.62
C GLU A 288 21.55 6.17 4.56
N GLU A 289 22.80 6.64 4.44
CA GLU A 289 23.19 7.61 3.41
C GLU A 289 23.06 6.98 2.03
N ILE A 290 22.38 7.66 1.13
CA ILE A 290 22.21 7.25 -0.24
C ILE A 290 22.71 8.34 -1.20
N LYS A 291 23.16 7.93 -2.38
CA LYS A 291 23.73 8.84 -3.39
C LYS A 291 22.72 9.27 -4.43
N GLU A 292 21.75 8.43 -4.69
CA GLU A 292 20.67 8.69 -5.67
C GLU A 292 19.36 8.05 -5.27
N VAL A 293 18.27 8.62 -5.76
CA VAL A 293 16.92 8.06 -5.71
C VAL A 293 16.29 8.09 -7.09
N ARG A 294 15.44 7.12 -7.36
CA ARG A 294 14.84 6.88 -8.67
C ARG A 294 13.33 7.02 -8.63
N ALA A 295 12.72 7.04 -9.81
CA ALA A 295 11.26 7.05 -9.95
C ALA A 295 10.61 5.94 -9.10
N GLY A 296 9.65 6.29 -8.28
CA GLY A 296 8.96 5.40 -7.35
C GLY A 296 9.53 5.38 -5.93
N ASP A 297 10.74 5.85 -5.71
CA ASP A 297 11.38 5.83 -4.40
C ASP A 297 10.84 6.92 -3.45
N ILE A 298 10.99 6.63 -2.15
CA ILE A 298 10.82 7.60 -1.06
C ILE A 298 12.17 7.77 -0.36
N ALA A 299 12.58 9.00 -0.18
CA ALA A 299 13.81 9.34 0.53
C ALA A 299 13.62 10.60 1.38
N ALA A 300 14.55 10.86 2.28
CA ALA A 300 14.60 12.09 3.04
C ALA A 300 15.81 12.94 2.60
N CYS A 301 15.54 14.19 2.22
CA CYS A 301 16.57 15.18 1.94
C CYS A 301 16.90 15.95 3.22
N ILE A 302 18.19 16.15 3.48
CA ILE A 302 18.69 16.91 4.63
C ILE A 302 19.12 18.29 4.15
N GLY A 303 18.69 19.33 4.87
CA GLY A 303 19.23 20.68 4.68
C GLY A 303 18.59 21.48 3.55
N LEU A 304 17.43 21.10 3.04
CA LEU A 304 16.63 21.96 2.16
C LEU A 304 16.11 23.15 2.97
N LYS A 305 16.22 24.36 2.41
CA LYS A 305 16.03 25.63 3.18
C LYS A 305 14.62 26.18 3.08
N ASP A 306 14.09 26.24 1.87
CA ASP A 306 12.84 26.95 1.57
C ASP A 306 11.77 25.98 1.05
N ILE A 307 11.52 24.91 1.80
CA ILE A 307 10.56 23.89 1.42
C ILE A 307 9.48 23.71 2.47
N THR A 308 8.25 23.50 2.03
CA THR A 308 7.09 23.19 2.87
C THR A 308 6.43 21.92 2.38
N THR A 309 5.66 21.27 3.24
CA THR A 309 4.84 20.11 2.86
C THR A 309 3.89 20.47 1.72
N GLY A 310 3.85 19.66 0.68
CA GLY A 310 3.07 19.90 -0.53
C GLY A 310 3.84 20.57 -1.67
N ASP A 311 5.06 21.04 -1.42
CA ASP A 311 5.90 21.63 -2.45
C ASP A 311 6.40 20.58 -3.44
N THR A 312 6.52 20.96 -4.71
CA THR A 312 7.09 20.15 -5.78
C THR A 312 8.56 20.50 -6.01
N LEU A 313 9.41 19.47 -6.06
CA LEU A 313 10.76 19.55 -6.57
C LEU A 313 10.80 18.99 -7.98
N SER A 314 11.41 19.71 -8.92
CA SER A 314 11.36 19.37 -10.34
C SER A 314 12.68 19.69 -11.04
N ASP A 315 12.84 19.08 -12.21
CA ASP A 315 13.89 19.45 -13.17
C ASP A 315 13.77 20.92 -13.52
N THR A 316 14.92 21.62 -13.60
CA THR A 316 14.96 23.07 -13.89
C THR A 316 14.64 23.41 -15.34
N ASN A 317 14.89 22.50 -16.28
CA ASN A 317 14.69 22.73 -17.71
C ASN A 317 13.31 22.29 -18.20
N LYS A 318 12.71 21.32 -17.56
CA LYS A 318 11.37 20.82 -17.82
C LYS A 318 10.54 20.79 -16.55
N PRO A 319 10.19 21.96 -16.01
CA PRO A 319 9.52 22.06 -14.73
C PRO A 319 8.05 21.60 -14.81
N ILE A 320 7.58 21.05 -13.72
CA ILE A 320 6.17 20.72 -13.48
C ILE A 320 5.81 21.11 -12.05
N VAL A 321 4.58 21.54 -11.83
CA VAL A 321 3.96 21.64 -10.50
C VAL A 321 3.00 20.48 -10.36
N LEU A 322 3.27 19.59 -9.44
CA LEU A 322 2.38 18.47 -9.14
C LEU A 322 1.14 19.01 -8.39
N GLU A 323 0.05 18.25 -8.45
CA GLU A 323 -1.19 18.60 -7.78
C GLU A 323 -0.94 18.99 -6.32
N ARG A 324 -1.44 20.15 -5.92
CA ARG A 324 -1.30 20.63 -4.53
C ARG A 324 -2.09 19.73 -3.60
N MET A 325 -1.50 19.43 -2.44
CA MET A 325 -2.23 18.80 -1.36
C MET A 325 -3.11 19.86 -0.70
N ASP A 326 -4.38 19.90 -1.06
CA ASP A 326 -5.36 20.72 -0.35
C ASP A 326 -5.72 20.02 0.97
N PHE A 327 -5.20 20.53 2.06
CA PHE A 327 -5.64 20.11 3.38
C PHE A 327 -6.85 20.96 3.76
N PRO A 328 -7.97 20.36 4.18
CA PRO A 328 -9.03 21.13 4.79
C PRO A 328 -8.48 21.82 6.06
N GLU A 329 -8.71 23.12 6.17
CA GLU A 329 -8.44 23.91 7.37
C GLU A 329 -9.28 23.42 8.57
#